data_1c1ccf8cf6e57679d9e16e2e0a180f6d
#
_entry.id   1c1ccf8cf6e57679d9e16e2e0a180f6d
#
_cell.length_a   1.000
_cell.length_b   1.000
_cell.length_c   1.000
_cell.angle_alpha   90.00
_cell.angle_beta   90.00
_cell.angle_gamma   90.00
#
_symmetry.space_group_name_H-M   'P 1'
#
loop_
_entity.id
_entity.type
_entity.pdbx_description
1 polymer ?
#
loop_
_entity_poly.entity_id
_entity_poly.type
_entity_poly.pdbx_seq_one_letter_code
_entity_poly.pdbx_strand_id
1 'polypeptide(L)'
;MSVVLHISDTHFGTEQPRVVEALVALAAQQRPDVVVLSGDITQRARPAQFRAAKAFVDRLGAPVVAVPGNHDIALFDLWARLTRPYARYARAFGSDLEPVHAAPDLLVVGVNTTRAWRHKHGEVSAEQIDRVASLLTAASAQQLRVVVVHQPAAVTRAEDHVNLLRGHQAALRAWSAAGADLVLGGHIHLPYTLAQHGLARRLWVVQAGTAVSSRIRLEAPNSVNILRWGEASGARDDPARTGTEAGASCLIEQWDFARHEHAFVRTAVTAVDPERA
;
A
#
# COMPACT_ATOMS: atom_id res chain seq x y z
N MET A 1 13.53 0.79 14.51
CA MET A 1 12.71 1.68 13.65
C MET A 1 12.57 1.02 12.30
N SER A 2 11.36 0.68 11.90
CA SER A 2 11.07 0.08 10.58
C SER A 2 10.68 1.14 9.58
N VAL A 3 11.20 1.01 8.34
CA VAL A 3 10.91 1.87 7.19
C VAL A 3 10.18 1.05 6.13
N VAL A 4 8.96 1.46 5.79
CA VAL A 4 8.12 0.83 4.76
C VAL A 4 8.03 1.76 3.56
N LEU A 5 8.40 1.28 2.37
CA LEU A 5 8.13 1.99 1.11
C LEU A 5 6.82 1.45 0.53
N HIS A 6 5.78 2.26 0.52
CA HIS A 6 4.47 1.92 -0.06
C HIS A 6 4.35 2.52 -1.46
N ILE A 7 4.28 1.65 -2.45
CA ILE A 7 4.09 1.97 -3.86
C ILE A 7 2.83 1.30 -4.40
N SER A 8 2.18 1.91 -5.38
CA SER A 8 0.97 1.38 -6.03
C SER A 8 0.90 1.82 -7.49
N ASP A 9 0.04 1.17 -8.24
CA ASP A 9 -0.36 1.61 -9.58
C ASP A 9 0.83 1.89 -10.51
N THR A 10 1.80 0.98 -10.48
CA THR A 10 3.02 1.09 -11.28
C THR A 10 2.75 0.92 -12.77
N HIS A 11 1.69 0.18 -13.14
CA HIS A 11 1.18 0.00 -14.49
C HIS A 11 2.26 -0.22 -15.54
N PHE A 12 3.19 -1.16 -15.30
CA PHE A 12 4.23 -1.51 -16.27
C PHE A 12 3.63 -1.78 -17.65
N GLY A 13 4.22 -1.15 -18.67
CA GLY A 13 3.66 -0.98 -20.01
C GLY A 13 3.21 0.45 -20.29
N THR A 14 3.22 1.32 -19.28
CA THR A 14 3.05 2.77 -19.34
C THR A 14 3.99 3.49 -18.36
N GLU A 15 5.01 2.80 -17.89
CA GLU A 15 6.03 3.35 -16.98
C GLU A 15 6.85 4.45 -17.66
N GLN A 16 7.28 5.41 -16.85
CA GLN A 16 8.14 6.51 -17.27
C GLN A 16 9.57 6.22 -16.80
N PRO A 17 10.54 5.94 -17.70
CA PRO A 17 11.89 5.51 -17.31
C PRO A 17 12.58 6.45 -16.33
N ARG A 18 12.43 7.76 -16.48
CA ARG A 18 13.01 8.75 -15.57
C ARG A 18 12.44 8.64 -14.15
N VAL A 19 11.13 8.39 -14.04
CA VAL A 19 10.47 8.24 -12.74
C VAL A 19 10.86 6.91 -12.09
N VAL A 20 11.02 5.84 -12.89
CA VAL A 20 11.54 4.55 -12.42
C VAL A 20 12.93 4.72 -11.81
N GLU A 21 13.86 5.39 -12.50
CA GLU A 21 15.22 5.62 -12.00
C GLU A 21 15.23 6.47 -10.72
N ALA A 22 14.40 7.52 -10.67
CA ALA A 22 14.25 8.35 -9.48
C ALA A 22 13.70 7.57 -8.28
N LEU A 23 12.76 6.64 -8.50
CA LEU A 23 12.21 5.83 -7.41
C LEU A 23 13.22 4.81 -6.90
N VAL A 24 14.02 4.21 -7.78
CA VAL A 24 15.14 3.34 -7.38
C VAL A 24 16.18 4.11 -6.56
N ALA A 25 16.50 5.35 -6.98
CA ALA A 25 17.41 6.21 -6.23
C ALA A 25 16.84 6.57 -4.85
N LEU A 26 15.53 6.88 -4.76
CA LEU A 26 14.84 7.12 -3.49
C LEU A 26 14.92 5.88 -2.58
N ALA A 27 14.62 4.68 -3.10
CA ALA A 27 14.69 3.44 -2.33
C ALA A 27 16.12 3.19 -1.80
N ALA A 28 17.14 3.40 -2.63
CA ALA A 28 18.55 3.27 -2.21
C ALA A 28 18.93 4.27 -1.11
N GLN A 29 18.40 5.50 -1.16
CA GLN A 29 18.61 6.53 -0.15
C GLN A 29 17.88 6.21 1.16
N GLN A 30 16.62 5.81 1.08
CA GLN A 30 15.75 5.59 2.23
C GLN A 30 15.93 4.24 2.89
N ARG A 31 16.50 3.25 2.17
CA ARG A 31 16.80 1.89 2.63
C ARG A 31 15.61 1.24 3.36
N PRO A 32 14.47 1.03 2.67
CA PRO A 32 13.31 0.43 3.31
C PRO A 32 13.61 -1.00 3.80
N ASP A 33 13.01 -1.36 4.92
CA ASP A 33 13.06 -2.73 5.45
C ASP A 33 12.10 -3.65 4.68
N VAL A 34 11.03 -3.07 4.15
CA VAL A 34 10.04 -3.76 3.30
C VAL A 34 9.42 -2.80 2.29
N VAL A 35 9.16 -3.31 1.09
CA VAL A 35 8.36 -2.64 0.05
C VAL A 35 6.97 -3.23 0.02
N VAL A 36 5.94 -2.40 0.13
CA VAL A 36 4.55 -2.77 -0.08
C VAL A 36 4.13 -2.32 -1.48
N LEU A 37 3.68 -3.27 -2.31
CA LEU A 37 3.19 -3.03 -3.67
C LEU A 37 1.69 -3.35 -3.70
N SER A 38 0.85 -2.32 -3.59
CA SER A 38 -0.59 -2.46 -3.36
C SER A 38 -1.42 -2.56 -4.66
N GLY A 39 -0.90 -3.26 -5.67
CA GLY A 39 -1.66 -3.66 -6.86
C GLY A 39 -1.50 -2.76 -8.08
N ASP A 40 -2.21 -3.12 -9.16
CA ASP A 40 -2.10 -2.54 -10.49
C ASP A 40 -0.65 -2.41 -10.97
N ILE A 41 0.07 -3.54 -10.81
CA ILE A 41 1.49 -3.67 -11.11
C ILE A 41 1.72 -3.52 -12.62
N THR A 42 0.82 -4.08 -13.40
CA THR A 42 0.88 -4.08 -14.87
C THR A 42 -0.28 -3.34 -15.49
N GLN A 43 -0.08 -2.82 -16.70
CA GLN A 43 -1.16 -2.16 -17.44
C GLN A 43 -2.19 -3.15 -17.99
N ARG A 44 -1.78 -4.37 -18.37
CA ARG A 44 -2.63 -5.33 -19.09
C ARG A 44 -2.30 -6.80 -18.79
N ALA A 45 -1.71 -7.10 -17.68
CA ALA A 45 -1.31 -8.45 -17.28
C ALA A 45 -0.50 -9.21 -18.33
N ARG A 46 0.32 -8.52 -19.16
CA ARG A 46 1.16 -9.17 -20.17
C ARG A 46 2.42 -9.76 -19.53
N PRO A 47 2.91 -10.94 -19.97
CA PRO A 47 4.13 -11.52 -19.40
C PRO A 47 5.35 -10.58 -19.45
N ALA A 48 5.50 -9.79 -20.51
CA ALA A 48 6.60 -8.80 -20.61
C ALA A 48 6.48 -7.70 -19.55
N GLN A 49 5.25 -7.25 -19.25
CA GLN A 49 5.00 -6.22 -18.23
C GLN A 49 5.32 -6.75 -16.84
N PHE A 50 4.94 -7.99 -16.51
CA PHE A 50 5.32 -8.62 -15.25
C PHE A 50 6.83 -8.82 -15.12
N ARG A 51 7.53 -9.18 -16.20
CA ARG A 51 9.01 -9.29 -16.17
C ARG A 51 9.66 -7.93 -15.92
N ALA A 52 9.19 -6.87 -16.57
CA ALA A 52 9.70 -5.51 -16.36
C ALA A 52 9.42 -5.02 -14.93
N ALA A 53 8.22 -5.26 -14.42
CA ALA A 53 7.84 -4.95 -13.03
C ALA A 53 8.72 -5.71 -12.02
N LYS A 54 8.95 -7.01 -12.25
CA LYS A 54 9.82 -7.81 -11.37
C LYS A 54 11.25 -7.28 -11.38
N ALA A 55 11.80 -6.99 -12.56
CA ALA A 55 13.14 -6.43 -12.68
C ALA A 55 13.28 -5.06 -11.97
N PHE A 56 12.24 -4.23 -12.02
CA PHE A 56 12.20 -2.98 -11.26
C PHE A 56 12.18 -3.24 -9.75
N VAL A 57 11.28 -4.10 -9.29
CA VAL A 57 11.10 -4.40 -7.87
C VAL A 57 12.39 -4.99 -7.26
N ASP A 58 13.11 -5.83 -8.01
CA ASP A 58 14.39 -6.40 -7.57
C ASP A 58 15.47 -5.34 -7.33
N ARG A 59 15.37 -4.18 -7.95
CA ARG A 59 16.30 -3.04 -7.77
C ARG A 59 15.98 -2.21 -6.52
N LEU A 60 14.83 -2.41 -5.88
CA LEU A 60 14.45 -1.65 -4.67
C LEU A 60 15.19 -2.13 -3.41
N GLY A 61 15.82 -3.31 -3.45
CA GLY A 61 16.77 -3.78 -2.44
C GLY A 61 16.17 -4.23 -1.11
N ALA A 62 14.85 -4.49 -1.05
CA ALA A 62 14.16 -4.95 0.15
C ALA A 62 13.13 -6.06 -0.16
N PRO A 63 12.73 -6.88 0.83
CA PRO A 63 11.62 -7.80 0.69
C PRO A 63 10.34 -7.10 0.23
N VAL A 64 9.51 -7.79 -0.56
CA VAL A 64 8.30 -7.21 -1.15
C VAL A 64 7.06 -7.95 -0.70
N VAL A 65 6.09 -7.20 -0.18
CA VAL A 65 4.71 -7.63 0.05
C VAL A 65 3.88 -7.09 -1.11
N ALA A 66 3.52 -7.94 -2.07
CA ALA A 66 2.74 -7.55 -3.23
C ALA A 66 1.35 -8.16 -3.19
N VAL A 67 0.32 -7.38 -3.50
CA VAL A 67 -1.04 -7.87 -3.76
C VAL A 67 -1.43 -7.55 -5.21
N PRO A 68 -2.24 -8.36 -5.88
CA PRO A 68 -2.67 -8.05 -7.24
C PRO A 68 -3.71 -6.93 -7.27
N GLY A 69 -3.64 -6.09 -8.31
CA GLY A 69 -4.68 -5.15 -8.69
C GLY A 69 -5.57 -5.69 -9.83
N ASN A 70 -6.60 -4.96 -10.19
CA ASN A 70 -7.52 -5.40 -11.24
C ASN A 70 -6.90 -5.42 -12.65
N HIS A 71 -5.86 -4.62 -12.91
CA HIS A 71 -5.09 -4.64 -14.15
C HIS A 71 -4.11 -5.83 -14.24
N ASP A 72 -3.88 -6.54 -13.14
CA ASP A 72 -3.00 -7.72 -13.09
C ASP A 72 -3.70 -9.02 -13.49
N ILE A 73 -5.02 -8.95 -13.71
CA ILE A 73 -5.84 -10.02 -14.28
C ILE A 73 -6.03 -9.76 -15.78
N ALA A 74 -5.73 -10.77 -16.61
CA ALA A 74 -5.86 -10.63 -18.05
C ALA A 74 -7.30 -10.26 -18.47
N LEU A 75 -7.47 -9.10 -19.14
CA LEU A 75 -8.78 -8.60 -19.54
C LEU A 75 -9.30 -9.28 -20.80
N PHE A 76 -8.44 -9.48 -21.80
CA PHE A 76 -8.81 -9.98 -23.13
C PHE A 76 -8.55 -11.47 -23.33
N ASP A 77 -7.82 -12.12 -22.43
CA ASP A 77 -7.60 -13.55 -22.43
C ASP A 77 -8.66 -14.21 -21.53
N LEU A 78 -9.87 -14.37 -22.08
CA LEU A 78 -11.02 -14.88 -21.34
C LEU A 78 -10.78 -16.28 -20.79
N TRP A 79 -10.04 -17.13 -21.53
CA TRP A 79 -9.71 -18.48 -21.06
C TRP A 79 -8.79 -18.43 -19.82
N ALA A 80 -7.70 -17.67 -19.90
CA ALA A 80 -6.82 -17.48 -18.75
C ALA A 80 -7.56 -16.84 -17.57
N ARG A 81 -8.45 -15.86 -17.85
CA ARG A 81 -9.24 -15.16 -16.82
C ARG A 81 -10.19 -16.11 -16.05
N LEU A 82 -10.81 -17.05 -16.76
CA LEU A 82 -11.75 -18.00 -16.15
C LEU A 82 -11.04 -19.16 -15.46
N THR A 83 -9.92 -19.64 -16.02
CA THR A 83 -9.27 -20.87 -15.53
C THR A 83 -8.08 -20.61 -14.62
N ARG A 84 -7.29 -19.58 -14.87
CA ARG A 84 -6.04 -19.26 -14.17
C ARG A 84 -5.77 -17.76 -14.11
N PRO A 85 -6.67 -16.96 -13.47
CA PRO A 85 -6.64 -15.50 -13.54
C PRO A 85 -5.32 -14.89 -13.04
N TYR A 86 -4.68 -15.50 -12.06
CA TYR A 86 -3.46 -15.00 -11.44
C TYR A 86 -2.18 -15.72 -11.89
N ALA A 87 -2.23 -16.63 -12.88
CA ALA A 87 -1.05 -17.42 -13.26
C ALA A 87 0.15 -16.59 -13.73
N ARG A 88 -0.11 -15.43 -14.35
CA ARG A 88 0.95 -14.53 -14.82
C ARG A 88 1.55 -13.74 -13.65
N TYR A 89 0.71 -13.28 -12.74
CA TYR A 89 1.12 -12.68 -11.47
C TYR A 89 1.95 -13.67 -10.65
N ALA A 90 1.42 -14.86 -10.41
CA ALA A 90 2.06 -15.90 -9.59
C ALA A 90 3.46 -16.29 -10.11
N ARG A 91 3.66 -16.26 -11.43
CA ARG A 91 4.99 -16.52 -12.03
C ARG A 91 6.02 -15.44 -11.70
N ALA A 92 5.60 -14.20 -11.48
CA ALA A 92 6.49 -13.08 -11.20
C ALA A 92 6.67 -12.82 -9.71
N PHE A 93 5.59 -12.94 -8.91
CA PHE A 93 5.55 -12.52 -7.50
C PHE A 93 5.26 -13.67 -6.52
N GLY A 94 5.10 -14.90 -7.01
CA GLY A 94 4.74 -16.05 -6.16
C GLY A 94 3.24 -16.35 -6.18
N SER A 95 2.90 -17.58 -5.80
CA SER A 95 1.51 -18.08 -5.80
C SER A 95 0.67 -17.60 -4.62
N ASP A 96 1.33 -17.07 -3.57
CA ASP A 96 0.63 -16.44 -2.46
C ASP A 96 0.14 -15.06 -2.87
N LEU A 97 -1.18 -14.88 -2.95
CA LEU A 97 -1.83 -13.63 -3.31
C LEU A 97 -2.12 -12.74 -2.09
N GLU A 98 -1.88 -13.26 -0.89
CA GLU A 98 -2.16 -12.63 0.39
C GLU A 98 -0.97 -12.78 1.36
N PRO A 99 0.23 -12.34 0.94
CA PRO A 99 1.45 -12.55 1.69
C PRO A 99 1.42 -11.81 3.03
N VAL A 100 2.10 -12.40 4.01
CA VAL A 100 2.30 -11.81 5.34
C VAL A 100 3.79 -11.58 5.55
N HIS A 101 4.14 -10.38 5.98
CA HIS A 101 5.49 -10.05 6.45
C HIS A 101 5.42 -9.71 7.93
N ALA A 102 6.19 -10.44 8.74
CA ALA A 102 6.27 -10.24 10.18
C ALA A 102 7.72 -9.99 10.59
N ALA A 103 7.92 -8.86 11.25
CA ALA A 103 9.18 -8.47 11.91
C ALA A 103 8.88 -8.15 13.39
N PRO A 104 9.87 -8.00 14.25
CA PRO A 104 9.65 -7.75 15.68
C PRO A 104 8.79 -6.51 15.97
N ASP A 105 8.87 -5.48 15.12
CA ASP A 105 8.17 -4.21 15.28
C ASP A 105 7.16 -3.91 14.15
N LEU A 106 6.96 -4.84 13.19
CA LEU A 106 6.09 -4.62 12.03
C LEU A 106 5.35 -5.90 11.62
N LEU A 107 4.04 -5.79 11.41
CA LEU A 107 3.22 -6.82 10.77
C LEU A 107 2.53 -6.20 9.55
N VAL A 108 2.77 -6.76 8.36
CA VAL A 108 2.10 -6.38 7.11
C VAL A 108 1.31 -7.56 6.57
N VAL A 109 0.00 -7.40 6.40
CA VAL A 109 -0.92 -8.45 5.95
C VAL A 109 -1.53 -8.06 4.60
N GLY A 110 -1.16 -8.78 3.55
CA GLY A 110 -1.75 -8.62 2.22
C GLY A 110 -3.14 -9.26 2.12
N VAL A 111 -4.02 -8.62 1.36
CA VAL A 111 -5.38 -9.11 1.06
C VAL A 111 -5.65 -8.97 -0.44
N ASN A 112 -5.93 -10.06 -1.11
CA ASN A 112 -6.34 -10.03 -2.50
C ASN A 112 -7.81 -9.62 -2.62
N THR A 113 -8.04 -8.35 -2.89
CA THR A 113 -9.38 -7.79 -3.08
C THR A 113 -9.90 -7.89 -4.51
N THR A 114 -9.08 -8.37 -5.47
CA THR A 114 -9.51 -8.55 -6.85
C THR A 114 -10.37 -9.81 -7.03
N ARG A 115 -11.23 -9.82 -8.04
CA ARG A 115 -12.05 -10.98 -8.42
C ARG A 115 -12.03 -11.16 -9.94
N ALA A 116 -11.81 -12.37 -10.43
CA ALA A 116 -11.72 -12.65 -11.85
C ALA A 116 -12.98 -12.25 -12.64
N TRP A 117 -14.15 -12.34 -12.02
CA TRP A 117 -15.43 -11.97 -12.63
C TRP A 117 -15.78 -10.47 -12.52
N ARG A 118 -15.00 -9.70 -11.74
CA ARG A 118 -15.14 -8.25 -11.65
C ARG A 118 -14.04 -7.56 -12.44
N HIS A 119 -14.39 -6.53 -13.20
CA HIS A 119 -13.40 -5.82 -14.01
C HIS A 119 -12.62 -4.80 -13.18
N LYS A 120 -13.30 -3.98 -12.40
CA LYS A 120 -12.73 -2.82 -11.70
C LYS A 120 -12.92 -2.91 -10.17
N HIS A 121 -14.11 -3.34 -9.76
CA HIS A 121 -14.49 -3.30 -8.36
C HIS A 121 -13.86 -4.45 -7.58
N GLY A 122 -13.24 -4.12 -6.45
CA GLY A 122 -12.74 -5.10 -5.49
C GLY A 122 -13.81 -5.55 -4.50
N GLU A 123 -13.50 -6.64 -3.81
CA GLU A 123 -14.35 -7.21 -2.78
C GLU A 123 -13.49 -7.92 -1.75
N VAL A 124 -13.80 -7.74 -0.47
CA VAL A 124 -13.24 -8.52 0.62
C VAL A 124 -14.33 -9.47 1.15
N SER A 125 -14.01 -10.76 1.26
CA SER A 125 -14.95 -11.75 1.79
C SER A 125 -14.92 -11.79 3.32
N ALA A 126 -15.95 -12.42 3.92
CA ALA A 126 -16.01 -12.62 5.37
C ALA A 126 -14.80 -13.44 5.86
N GLU A 127 -14.44 -14.50 5.14
CA GLU A 127 -13.30 -15.36 5.48
C GLU A 127 -11.96 -14.57 5.43
N GLN A 128 -11.81 -13.64 4.47
CA GLN A 128 -10.63 -12.76 4.42
C GLN A 128 -10.62 -11.79 5.61
N ILE A 129 -11.78 -11.23 5.97
CA ILE A 129 -11.91 -10.35 7.13
C ILE A 129 -11.51 -11.08 8.41
N ASP A 130 -12.02 -12.29 8.63
CA ASP A 130 -11.76 -13.09 9.82
C ASP A 130 -10.30 -13.57 9.88
N ARG A 131 -9.72 -13.98 8.73
CA ARG A 131 -8.29 -14.34 8.64
C ARG A 131 -7.40 -13.17 9.06
N VAL A 132 -7.65 -11.99 8.51
CA VAL A 132 -6.86 -10.79 8.85
C VAL A 132 -7.05 -10.42 10.31
N ALA A 133 -8.28 -10.42 10.84
CA ALA A 133 -8.55 -10.14 12.24
C ALA A 133 -7.80 -11.10 13.17
N SER A 134 -7.74 -12.40 12.84
CA SER A 134 -6.99 -13.40 13.61
C SER A 134 -5.49 -13.09 13.65
N LEU A 135 -4.89 -12.72 12.51
CA LEU A 135 -3.47 -12.35 12.42
C LEU A 135 -3.18 -11.06 13.23
N LEU A 136 -4.05 -10.07 13.15
CA LEU A 136 -3.91 -8.81 13.90
C LEU A 136 -4.01 -9.03 15.40
N THR A 137 -4.94 -9.88 15.84
CA THR A 137 -5.10 -10.21 17.28
C THR A 137 -3.90 -10.96 17.84
N ALA A 138 -3.25 -11.80 17.01
CA ALA A 138 -2.05 -12.55 17.41
C ALA A 138 -0.78 -11.69 17.38
N ALA A 139 -0.84 -10.48 16.83
CA ALA A 139 0.32 -9.58 16.72
C ALA A 139 0.74 -9.00 18.08
N SER A 140 2.06 -8.79 18.25
CA SER A 140 2.58 -8.19 19.48
C SER A 140 2.20 -6.71 19.61
N ALA A 141 2.19 -6.18 20.83
CA ALA A 141 1.89 -4.78 21.12
C ALA A 141 2.93 -3.82 20.50
N GLN A 142 4.16 -4.28 20.24
CA GLN A 142 5.23 -3.48 19.63
C GLN A 142 5.07 -3.34 18.12
N GLN A 143 4.36 -4.24 17.47
CA GLN A 143 4.23 -4.22 16.01
C GLN A 143 3.26 -3.13 15.54
N LEU A 144 3.70 -2.33 14.56
CA LEU A 144 2.77 -1.59 13.70
C LEU A 144 2.01 -2.61 12.85
N ARG A 145 0.69 -2.56 12.88
CA ARG A 145 -0.20 -3.54 12.25
C ARG A 145 -0.83 -2.94 11.00
N VAL A 146 -0.35 -3.39 9.86
CA VAL A 146 -0.65 -2.85 8.54
C VAL A 146 -1.41 -3.87 7.71
N VAL A 147 -2.58 -3.50 7.19
CA VAL A 147 -3.34 -4.29 6.22
C VAL A 147 -3.17 -3.66 4.84
N VAL A 148 -2.94 -4.47 3.81
CA VAL A 148 -2.73 -4.01 2.44
C VAL A 148 -3.85 -4.53 1.55
N VAL A 149 -4.58 -3.61 0.91
CA VAL A 149 -5.62 -3.87 -0.08
C VAL A 149 -5.27 -3.13 -1.37
N HIS A 150 -5.94 -3.44 -2.49
CA HIS A 150 -5.76 -2.63 -3.70
C HIS A 150 -6.80 -1.51 -3.77
N GLN A 151 -8.10 -1.84 -3.76
CA GLN A 151 -9.16 -0.82 -3.84
C GLN A 151 -9.29 -0.07 -2.51
N PRO A 152 -9.62 1.24 -2.54
CA PRO A 152 -9.69 2.06 -1.34
C PRO A 152 -10.74 1.57 -0.32
N ALA A 153 -10.34 1.49 0.95
CA ALA A 153 -11.24 1.16 2.06
C ALA A 153 -12.06 2.39 2.54
N ALA A 154 -11.58 3.59 2.28
CA ALA A 154 -12.28 4.85 2.49
C ALA A 154 -11.79 5.87 1.46
N VAL A 155 -12.61 6.88 1.14
CA VAL A 155 -12.29 7.92 0.15
C VAL A 155 -12.59 9.31 0.70
N THR A 156 -11.89 10.31 0.15
CA THR A 156 -12.05 11.72 0.54
C THR A 156 -13.03 12.50 -0.35
N ARG A 157 -13.34 11.96 -1.54
CA ARG A 157 -14.21 12.63 -2.53
C ARG A 157 -15.44 11.79 -2.81
N ALA A 158 -16.60 12.43 -2.95
CA ALA A 158 -17.89 11.74 -3.24
C ALA A 158 -17.83 10.96 -4.56
N GLU A 159 -17.16 11.50 -5.57
CA GLU A 159 -16.99 10.86 -6.88
C GLU A 159 -16.22 9.53 -6.83
N ASP A 160 -15.39 9.34 -5.81
CA ASP A 160 -14.61 8.12 -5.63
C ASP A 160 -15.36 7.02 -4.87
N HIS A 161 -16.57 7.28 -4.35
CA HIS A 161 -17.37 6.26 -3.66
C HIS A 161 -17.64 5.03 -4.54
N VAL A 162 -17.74 5.19 -5.84
CA VAL A 162 -17.90 4.08 -6.80
C VAL A 162 -16.71 3.13 -6.80
N ASN A 163 -15.53 3.57 -6.34
CA ASN A 163 -14.30 2.80 -6.29
C ASN A 163 -14.06 2.10 -4.95
N LEU A 164 -14.90 2.36 -3.94
CA LEU A 164 -14.75 1.75 -2.62
C LEU A 164 -14.75 0.23 -2.70
N LEU A 165 -13.88 -0.38 -1.92
CA LEU A 165 -13.81 -1.82 -1.71
C LEU A 165 -15.16 -2.33 -1.17
N ARG A 166 -15.78 -3.28 -1.85
CA ARG A 166 -17.00 -3.92 -1.36
C ARG A 166 -16.68 -4.69 -0.07
N GLY A 167 -17.49 -4.46 0.97
CA GLY A 167 -17.24 -5.00 2.30
C GLY A 167 -16.32 -4.13 3.18
N HIS A 168 -15.84 -2.98 2.68
CA HIS A 168 -14.93 -2.09 3.42
C HIS A 168 -15.41 -1.73 4.82
N GLN A 169 -16.71 -1.47 5.02
CA GLN A 169 -17.24 -1.10 6.33
C GLN A 169 -17.13 -2.24 7.36
N ALA A 170 -17.45 -3.48 6.94
CA ALA A 170 -17.29 -4.65 7.80
C ALA A 170 -15.80 -4.91 8.09
N ALA A 171 -14.95 -4.82 7.07
CA ALA A 171 -13.52 -4.96 7.19
C ALA A 171 -12.90 -3.94 8.16
N LEU A 172 -13.17 -2.65 7.97
CA LEU A 172 -12.65 -1.59 8.85
C LEU A 172 -13.09 -1.77 10.29
N ARG A 173 -14.35 -2.16 10.55
CA ARG A 173 -14.83 -2.45 11.91
C ARG A 173 -14.10 -3.63 12.54
N ALA A 174 -14.02 -4.76 11.82
CA ALA A 174 -13.39 -5.96 12.34
C ALA A 174 -11.88 -5.78 12.55
N TRP A 175 -11.20 -5.18 11.57
CA TRP A 175 -9.75 -4.97 11.64
C TRP A 175 -9.36 -3.94 12.70
N SER A 176 -10.14 -2.85 12.86
CA SER A 176 -9.93 -1.90 13.95
C SER A 176 -10.09 -2.57 15.31
N ALA A 177 -11.15 -3.37 15.52
CA ALA A 177 -11.36 -4.10 16.76
C ALA A 177 -10.24 -5.12 17.04
N ALA A 178 -9.67 -5.74 15.99
CA ALA A 178 -8.55 -6.67 16.09
C ALA A 178 -7.18 -5.98 16.22
N GLY A 179 -7.13 -4.65 16.16
CA GLY A 179 -5.93 -3.86 16.42
C GLY A 179 -5.17 -3.37 15.21
N ALA A 180 -5.76 -3.32 14.00
CA ALA A 180 -5.15 -2.67 12.85
C ALA A 180 -4.87 -1.19 13.12
N ASP A 181 -3.70 -0.72 12.73
CA ASP A 181 -3.30 0.68 12.80
C ASP A 181 -3.51 1.38 11.46
N LEU A 182 -3.10 0.71 10.37
CA LEU A 182 -3.13 1.27 9.01
C LEU A 182 -3.78 0.30 8.02
N VAL A 183 -4.51 0.85 7.04
CA VAL A 183 -4.93 0.15 5.82
C VAL A 183 -4.35 0.88 4.63
N LEU A 184 -3.44 0.23 3.89
CA LEU A 184 -2.80 0.78 2.69
C LEU A 184 -3.57 0.37 1.45
N GLY A 185 -3.68 1.29 0.47
CA GLY A 185 -4.37 1.03 -0.79
C GLY A 185 -3.85 1.87 -1.97
N GLY A 186 -4.41 1.64 -3.16
CA GLY A 186 -4.09 2.32 -4.41
C GLY A 186 -5.34 2.54 -5.27
N HIS A 187 -5.30 2.15 -6.58
CA HIS A 187 -6.42 2.11 -7.50
C HIS A 187 -6.93 3.45 -8.04
N ILE A 188 -7.12 4.45 -7.19
CA ILE A 188 -7.69 5.74 -7.62
C ILE A 188 -6.64 6.79 -7.98
N HIS A 189 -5.37 6.44 -7.91
CA HIS A 189 -4.24 7.28 -8.31
C HIS A 189 -4.18 8.63 -7.57
N LEU A 190 -4.71 8.70 -6.35
CA LEU A 190 -4.75 9.90 -5.53
C LEU A 190 -4.17 9.62 -4.15
N PRO A 191 -3.03 10.24 -3.78
CA PRO A 191 -2.44 10.02 -2.46
C PRO A 191 -3.20 10.80 -1.37
N TYR A 192 -3.44 10.18 -0.23
CA TYR A 192 -3.95 10.81 1.01
C TYR A 192 -3.77 9.89 2.22
N THR A 193 -3.80 10.51 3.39
CA THR A 193 -3.94 9.83 4.68
C THR A 193 -5.23 10.30 5.34
N LEU A 194 -6.10 9.37 5.71
CA LEU A 194 -7.44 9.65 6.23
C LEU A 194 -7.70 8.89 7.53
N ALA A 195 -7.87 9.62 8.63
CA ALA A 195 -8.28 9.03 9.90
C ALA A 195 -9.72 8.49 9.82
N GLN A 196 -9.94 7.30 10.35
CA GLN A 196 -11.28 6.71 10.45
C GLN A 196 -11.85 6.94 11.84
N HIS A 197 -13.08 7.44 11.90
CA HIS A 197 -13.79 7.74 13.13
C HIS A 197 -14.93 6.76 13.37
N GLY A 198 -15.36 6.63 14.63
CA GLY A 198 -16.49 5.76 15.01
C GLY A 198 -16.17 4.26 14.96
N LEU A 199 -14.88 3.90 14.97
CA LEU A 199 -14.39 2.54 15.09
C LEU A 199 -13.99 2.22 16.54
N ALA A 200 -13.76 0.94 16.83
CA ALA A 200 -13.35 0.49 18.17
C ALA A 200 -11.99 1.07 18.60
N ARG A 201 -11.08 1.29 17.63
CA ARG A 201 -9.77 1.90 17.79
C ARG A 201 -9.49 2.85 16.64
N ARG A 202 -8.55 3.79 16.84
CA ARG A 202 -8.07 4.64 15.74
C ARG A 202 -7.44 3.79 14.64
N LEU A 203 -7.84 4.07 13.42
CA LEU A 203 -7.32 3.43 12.22
C LEU A 203 -7.18 4.48 11.13
N TRP A 204 -6.10 4.41 10.36
CA TRP A 204 -5.90 5.29 9.21
C TRP A 204 -5.91 4.52 7.90
N VAL A 205 -6.58 5.09 6.91
CA VAL A 205 -6.48 4.64 5.52
C VAL A 205 -5.44 5.49 4.82
N VAL A 206 -4.41 4.86 4.28
CA VAL A 206 -3.30 5.50 3.58
C VAL A 206 -3.32 5.08 2.12
N GLN A 207 -3.60 6.03 1.27
CA GLN A 207 -3.72 5.80 -0.16
C GLN A 207 -2.45 6.23 -0.87
N ALA A 208 -1.95 5.38 -1.77
CA ALA A 208 -0.84 5.75 -2.64
C ALA A 208 -1.36 6.36 -3.94
N GLY A 209 -0.57 7.24 -4.53
CA GLY A 209 -0.75 7.68 -5.90
C GLY A 209 -0.14 6.70 -6.91
N THR A 210 -0.05 7.12 -8.16
CA THR A 210 0.63 6.39 -9.22
C THR A 210 2.14 6.46 -9.03
N ALA A 211 2.81 5.34 -8.81
CA ALA A 211 4.25 5.36 -8.49
C ALA A 211 5.12 5.79 -9.68
N VAL A 212 5.04 5.09 -10.83
CA VAL A 212 5.99 5.31 -11.94
C VAL A 212 5.35 5.46 -13.32
N SER A 213 4.05 5.25 -13.46
CA SER A 213 3.40 5.27 -14.78
C SER A 213 2.94 6.66 -15.18
N SER A 214 2.63 6.82 -16.48
CA SER A 214 2.01 8.04 -17.01
C SER A 214 0.53 8.18 -16.67
N ARG A 215 -0.08 7.19 -16.00
CA ARG A 215 -1.48 7.17 -15.59
C ARG A 215 -1.72 7.91 -14.29
N ILE A 216 -1.34 9.16 -14.24
CA ILE A 216 -1.57 10.03 -13.09
C ILE A 216 -2.97 10.68 -13.16
N ARG A 217 -3.53 11.03 -12.01
CA ARG A 217 -4.68 11.95 -11.94
C ARG A 217 -4.18 13.37 -12.20
N LEU A 218 -5.05 14.25 -12.73
CA LEU A 218 -4.66 15.59 -13.16
C LEU A 218 -4.02 16.43 -12.03
N GLU A 219 -4.48 16.25 -10.80
CA GLU A 219 -4.03 17.04 -9.66
C GLU A 219 -2.88 16.39 -8.86
N ALA A 220 -2.50 15.17 -9.17
CA ALA A 220 -1.49 14.44 -8.41
C ALA A 220 -0.34 13.98 -9.32
N PRO A 221 0.93 14.33 -8.99
CA PRO A 221 2.09 13.79 -9.71
C PRO A 221 2.28 12.30 -9.41
N ASN A 222 3.33 11.68 -9.99
CA ASN A 222 3.79 10.39 -9.51
C ASN A 222 4.15 10.50 -8.03
N SER A 223 3.66 9.58 -7.20
CA SER A 223 3.72 9.70 -5.76
C SER A 223 3.86 8.33 -5.08
N VAL A 224 4.61 8.30 -3.98
CA VAL A 224 4.79 7.14 -3.11
C VAL A 224 4.69 7.57 -1.65
N ASN A 225 4.47 6.61 -0.74
CA ASN A 225 4.51 6.88 0.70
C ASN A 225 5.71 6.17 1.33
N ILE A 226 6.33 6.82 2.33
CA ILE A 226 7.31 6.20 3.21
C ILE A 226 6.74 6.25 4.63
N LEU A 227 6.61 5.09 5.25
CA LEU A 227 6.16 4.97 6.63
C LEU A 227 7.38 4.71 7.51
N ARG A 228 7.49 5.47 8.61
CA ARG A 228 8.54 5.29 9.61
C ARG A 228 7.91 4.95 10.94
N TRP A 229 8.25 3.78 11.47
CA TRP A 229 7.71 3.28 12.73
C TRP A 229 8.80 3.03 13.75
N GLY A 230 8.55 3.42 15.00
CA GLY A 230 9.43 3.23 16.13
C GLY A 230 9.85 4.54 16.78
N GLU A 231 10.60 4.49 17.86
CA GLU A 231 11.11 5.67 18.53
C GLU A 231 11.98 6.50 17.57
N ALA A 232 11.60 7.74 17.35
CA ALA A 232 12.38 8.69 16.59
C ALA A 232 13.67 9.02 17.39
N SER A 233 14.74 8.33 17.05
CA SER A 233 16.08 8.70 17.48
C SER A 233 16.43 10.04 16.81
N GLY A 234 16.06 11.17 17.43
CA GLY A 234 16.39 12.51 16.92
C GLY A 234 15.31 13.57 17.01
N ALA A 235 14.08 13.26 17.41
CA ALA A 235 13.01 14.27 17.56
C ALA A 235 13.04 14.97 18.96
N ARG A 236 14.22 15.14 19.56
CA ARG A 236 14.38 15.86 20.85
C ARG A 236 14.38 17.38 20.71
N ASP A 237 14.45 17.93 19.50
CA ASP A 237 14.66 19.35 19.27
C ASP A 237 13.50 20.06 18.54
N ASP A 238 12.27 19.51 18.55
CA ASP A 238 11.10 20.28 18.12
C ASP A 238 10.38 20.89 19.33
N PRO A 239 10.55 22.22 19.60
CA PRO A 239 9.95 22.89 20.73
C PRO A 239 8.42 23.00 20.68
N ALA A 240 7.78 22.53 19.60
CA ALA A 240 6.32 22.55 19.46
C ALA A 240 5.62 21.30 20.03
N ARG A 241 6.36 20.27 20.49
CA ARG A 241 5.79 19.09 21.17
C ARG A 241 5.72 19.29 22.67
N THR A 242 4.68 19.98 23.12
CA THR A 242 4.28 19.95 24.53
C THR A 242 3.31 18.77 24.75
N GLY A 243 3.78 17.63 25.20
CA GLY A 243 2.90 16.49 25.51
C GLY A 243 3.72 15.26 25.88
N THR A 244 3.73 14.98 27.16
CA THR A 244 4.23 13.79 27.82
C THR A 244 3.59 12.53 27.28
N GLU A 245 4.39 11.71 26.61
CA GLU A 245 4.50 10.24 26.66
C GLU A 245 5.35 9.81 25.47
N ALA A 246 6.48 9.16 25.74
CA ALA A 246 7.34 8.56 24.72
C ALA A 246 6.68 7.29 24.18
N GLY A 247 5.57 7.43 23.46
CA GLY A 247 4.92 6.37 22.70
C GLY A 247 5.57 6.22 21.34
N ALA A 248 5.63 5.01 20.81
CA ALA A 248 6.07 4.77 19.44
C ALA A 248 5.12 5.50 18.48
N SER A 249 5.66 6.38 17.63
CA SER A 249 4.90 7.14 16.63
C SER A 249 5.15 6.59 15.23
N CYS A 250 4.14 6.70 14.37
CA CYS A 250 4.28 6.39 12.95
C CYS A 250 4.20 7.69 12.14
N LEU A 251 5.24 7.96 11.35
CA LEU A 251 5.24 9.06 10.38
C LEU A 251 4.93 8.52 9.00
N ILE A 252 3.94 9.09 8.34
CA ILE A 252 3.59 8.80 6.96
C ILE A 252 4.04 9.99 6.13
N GLU A 253 5.08 9.78 5.32
CA GLU A 253 5.66 10.78 4.44
C GLU A 253 5.14 10.55 3.02
N GLN A 254 4.52 11.57 2.40
CA GLN A 254 4.23 11.57 0.97
C GLN A 254 5.43 12.11 0.22
N TRP A 255 5.86 11.40 -0.81
CA TRP A 255 6.96 11.78 -1.70
C TRP A 255 6.44 11.87 -3.12
N ASP A 256 6.54 13.05 -3.72
CA ASP A 256 6.05 13.35 -5.06
C ASP A 256 7.21 13.56 -6.02
N PHE A 257 7.06 13.08 -7.27
CA PHE A 257 8.08 13.27 -8.28
C PHE A 257 8.10 14.71 -8.79
N ALA A 258 9.16 15.44 -8.45
CA ALA A 258 9.44 16.79 -8.92
C ALA A 258 10.12 16.74 -10.29
N ARG A 259 9.38 17.10 -11.36
CA ARG A 259 9.84 16.98 -12.75
C ARG A 259 11.11 17.77 -13.04
N HIS A 260 11.28 18.96 -12.43
CA HIS A 260 12.44 19.83 -12.61
C HIS A 260 13.68 19.31 -11.87
N GLU A 261 13.50 18.60 -10.77
CA GLU A 261 14.59 17.98 -10.00
C GLU A 261 14.94 16.58 -10.48
N HIS A 262 14.07 15.96 -11.28
CA HIS A 262 14.14 14.56 -11.66
C HIS A 262 14.26 13.59 -10.47
N ALA A 263 13.65 13.95 -9.34
CA ALA A 263 13.74 13.23 -8.08
C ALA A 263 12.38 13.21 -7.38
N PHE A 264 12.19 12.27 -6.47
CA PHE A 264 11.11 12.32 -5.51
C PHE A 264 11.50 13.26 -4.37
N VAL A 265 10.60 14.18 -4.03
CA VAL A 265 10.75 15.13 -2.92
C VAL A 265 9.63 14.91 -1.92
N ARG A 266 9.92 15.05 -0.63
CA ARG A 266 8.92 14.93 0.43
C ARG A 266 8.03 16.16 0.45
N THR A 267 6.74 15.96 0.21
CA THR A 267 5.75 17.05 0.08
C THR A 267 4.81 17.16 1.27
N ALA A 268 4.59 16.06 2.00
CA ALA A 268 3.76 16.08 3.20
C ALA A 268 4.27 15.06 4.23
N VAL A 269 3.97 15.34 5.50
CA VAL A 269 4.21 14.42 6.63
C VAL A 269 2.96 14.40 7.50
N THR A 270 2.44 13.23 7.77
CA THR A 270 1.33 13.02 8.70
C THR A 270 1.83 12.15 9.85
N ALA A 271 1.80 12.68 11.07
CA ALA A 271 2.04 11.88 12.26
C ALA A 271 0.74 11.15 12.62
N VAL A 272 0.84 9.85 12.85
CA VAL A 272 -0.25 9.01 13.34
C VAL A 272 0.19 8.35 14.62
N ASP A 273 -0.71 8.35 15.61
CA ASP A 273 -0.47 7.75 16.91
C ASP A 273 -1.33 6.49 17.06
N PRO A 274 -0.75 5.31 16.77
CA PRO A 274 -1.44 4.05 16.96
C PRO A 274 -1.81 3.86 18.44
N GLU A 275 -3.06 3.47 18.69
CA GLU A 275 -3.48 3.15 20.06
C GLU A 275 -2.81 1.86 20.52
N ARG A 276 -2.05 1.94 21.59
CA ARG A 276 -1.46 0.77 22.26
C ARG A 276 -2.25 0.43 23.52
N ALA A 277 -2.59 -0.84 23.65
CA ALA A 277 -3.24 -1.36 24.86
C ALA A 277 -2.20 -1.61 25.94
#